data_fcef2e403eb008990a0ab55623aab37c
#
_entry.id   fcef2e403eb008990a0ab55623aab37c
#
_cell.length_a   1.000
_cell.length_b   1.000
_cell.length_c   1.000
_cell.angle_alpha   90.00
_cell.angle_beta   90.00
_cell.angle_gamma   90.00
#
_symmetry.space_group_name_H-M   'P 1'
#
loop_
_entity.id
_entity.type
_entity.pdbx_description
1 polymer ?
#
loop_
_entity_poly.entity_id
_entity_poly.type
_entity_poly.pdbx_seq_one_letter_code
_entity_poly.pdbx_strand_id
1 'polypeptide(L)'
;MPPAGIWLNGLTQSCIYMTMAFGMVLVFSILEVLNWAHGQFYMLGAIIVYYAVSAMGFPFPVSILISGVVIGLMGMLVQKFIVERLNVPGYGPLYVTAATMSLIFFFEGAATILFGMQDRGLSNVMPGVFDVFSLSISRQKVAVIVFTLVVMAIMYFVLNRTKMGLAIRAVAQQPVAANLYGISVKKTSIIVMGIGCALAAMSGGIMAPIYPINPFMGLSPMLMSLLAIVIGGVGSLAGAIAGGIILGFLNSVIAYYMSYFSEVVLFGLVIFILLVRPQGLFGASLK
;
A
#
# COMPACT_ATOMS: atom_id res chain seq x y z
N MET A 1 -25.75 1.46 -19.28
CA MET A 1 -25.10 0.92 -18.08
C MET A 1 -23.60 0.82 -18.38
N PRO A 2 -22.70 1.13 -17.44
CA PRO A 2 -21.27 0.98 -17.68
C PRO A 2 -20.96 -0.49 -18.01
N PRO A 3 -20.08 -0.76 -19.00
CA PRO A 3 -19.71 -2.11 -19.36
C PRO A 3 -19.11 -2.85 -18.16
N ALA A 4 -19.42 -4.14 -18.04
CA ALA A 4 -19.01 -4.94 -16.88
C ALA A 4 -17.48 -4.96 -16.63
N GLY A 5 -16.68 -4.64 -17.64
CA GLY A 5 -15.24 -4.44 -17.52
C GLY A 5 -14.83 -3.32 -16.55
N ILE A 6 -15.67 -2.28 -16.36
CA ILE A 6 -15.40 -1.17 -15.43
C ILE A 6 -15.46 -1.67 -13.98
N TRP A 7 -16.45 -2.50 -13.67
CA TRP A 7 -16.59 -3.07 -12.32
C TRP A 7 -15.41 -3.97 -11.96
N LEU A 8 -14.92 -4.77 -12.93
CA LEU A 8 -13.75 -5.60 -12.74
C LEU A 8 -12.46 -4.78 -12.57
N ASN A 9 -12.29 -3.71 -13.35
CA ASN A 9 -11.18 -2.77 -13.18
C ASN A 9 -11.27 -2.10 -11.80
N GLY A 10 -12.45 -1.66 -11.41
CA GLY A 10 -12.71 -1.06 -10.09
C GLY A 10 -12.32 -2.01 -8.96
N LEU A 11 -12.71 -3.29 -9.04
CA LEU A 11 -12.35 -4.29 -8.06
C LEU A 11 -10.83 -4.52 -8.00
N THR A 12 -10.17 -4.58 -9.17
CA THR A 12 -8.71 -4.73 -9.24
C THR A 12 -8.00 -3.54 -8.62
N GLN A 13 -8.41 -2.32 -8.92
CA GLN A 13 -7.84 -1.10 -8.32
C GLN A 13 -8.14 -1.01 -6.82
N SER A 14 -9.35 -1.41 -6.40
CA SER A 14 -9.69 -1.50 -4.98
C SER A 14 -8.75 -2.41 -4.21
N CYS A 15 -8.36 -3.54 -4.79
CA CYS A 15 -7.41 -4.47 -4.17
C CYS A 15 -6.04 -3.81 -3.93
N ILE A 16 -5.55 -3.01 -4.88
CA ILE A 16 -4.27 -2.28 -4.74
C ILE A 16 -4.37 -1.25 -3.63
N TYR A 17 -5.35 -0.35 -3.75
CA TYR A 17 -5.48 0.78 -2.83
C TYR A 17 -5.78 0.30 -1.41
N MET A 18 -6.59 -0.74 -1.25
CA MET A 18 -6.87 -1.38 0.04
C MET A 18 -5.59 -1.94 0.67
N THR A 19 -4.78 -2.69 -0.08
CA THR A 19 -3.56 -3.32 0.46
C THR A 19 -2.51 -2.26 0.83
N MET A 20 -2.30 -1.27 -0.03
CA MET A 20 -1.39 -0.17 0.25
C MET A 20 -1.87 0.70 1.42
N ALA A 21 -3.16 1.09 1.42
CA ALA A 21 -3.74 1.89 2.49
C ALA A 21 -3.68 1.16 3.84
N PHE A 22 -3.94 -0.15 3.84
CA PHE A 22 -3.83 -0.96 5.05
C PHE A 22 -2.40 -0.97 5.61
N GLY A 23 -1.39 -1.17 4.76
CA GLY A 23 0.03 -1.11 5.15
C GLY A 23 0.41 0.27 5.69
N MET A 24 -0.03 1.34 5.03
CA MET A 24 0.25 2.71 5.43
C MET A 24 -0.43 3.08 6.77
N VAL A 25 -1.71 2.71 6.98
CA VAL A 25 -2.42 2.96 8.25
C VAL A 25 -1.79 2.16 9.39
N LEU A 26 -1.35 0.93 9.12
CA LEU A 26 -0.67 0.12 10.13
C LEU A 26 0.60 0.81 10.63
N VAL A 27 1.40 1.37 9.74
CA VAL A 27 2.59 2.15 10.09
C VAL A 27 2.20 3.44 10.81
N PHE A 28 1.23 4.18 10.28
CA PHE A 28 0.75 5.44 10.86
C PHE A 28 0.20 5.27 12.29
N SER A 29 -0.51 4.16 12.56
CA SER A 29 -1.11 3.91 13.87
C SER A 29 -0.10 3.78 15.02
N ILE A 30 1.18 3.53 14.71
CA ILE A 30 2.26 3.40 15.71
C ILE A 30 3.21 4.59 15.69
N LEU A 31 3.54 5.09 14.49
CA LEU A 31 4.52 6.16 14.33
C LEU A 31 3.91 7.56 14.41
N GLU A 32 2.59 7.67 14.26
CA GLU A 32 1.83 8.93 14.17
C GLU A 32 2.36 9.87 13.06
N VAL A 33 3.19 9.35 12.15
CA VAL A 33 3.78 10.06 11.02
C VAL A 33 3.54 9.28 9.74
N LEU A 34 3.17 10.00 8.68
CA LEU A 34 3.03 9.41 7.34
C LEU A 34 4.41 9.09 6.76
N ASN A 35 4.57 7.85 6.32
CA ASN A 35 5.75 7.44 5.56
C ASN A 35 5.58 7.79 4.08
N TRP A 36 6.16 8.91 3.65
CA TRP A 36 6.07 9.37 2.27
C TRP A 36 6.81 8.47 1.27
N ALA A 37 7.80 7.70 1.73
CA ALA A 37 8.48 6.72 0.89
C ALA A 37 7.67 5.43 0.64
N HIS A 38 6.41 5.34 1.13
CA HIS A 38 5.61 4.11 1.01
C HIS A 38 5.38 3.69 -0.44
N GLY A 39 5.19 4.65 -1.35
CA GLY A 39 5.10 4.40 -2.79
C GLY A 39 6.38 3.85 -3.41
N GLN A 40 7.53 4.19 -2.86
CA GLN A 40 8.81 3.68 -3.37
C GLN A 40 9.00 2.19 -3.04
N PHE A 41 8.47 1.74 -1.91
CA PHE A 41 8.45 0.31 -1.58
C PHE A 41 7.53 -0.49 -2.52
N TYR A 42 6.43 0.11 -2.97
CA TYR A 42 5.59 -0.46 -4.03
C TYR A 42 6.37 -0.60 -5.35
N MET A 43 7.04 0.48 -5.81
CA MET A 43 7.87 0.49 -7.00
C MET A 43 8.99 -0.56 -6.92
N LEU A 44 9.75 -0.58 -5.83
CA LEU A 44 10.84 -1.54 -5.64
C LEU A 44 10.32 -2.99 -5.61
N GLY A 45 9.13 -3.22 -5.04
CA GLY A 45 8.46 -4.51 -5.06
C GLY A 45 8.18 -4.99 -6.48
N ALA A 46 7.65 -4.12 -7.35
CA ALA A 46 7.44 -4.43 -8.76
C ALA A 46 8.74 -4.72 -9.51
N ILE A 47 9.79 -3.95 -9.28
CA ILE A 47 11.13 -4.16 -9.87
C ILE A 47 11.72 -5.51 -9.44
N ILE A 48 11.63 -5.87 -8.16
CA ILE A 48 12.12 -7.16 -7.66
C ILE A 48 11.36 -8.31 -8.32
N VAL A 49 10.03 -8.22 -8.42
CA VAL A 49 9.23 -9.25 -9.09
C VAL A 49 9.61 -9.36 -10.57
N TYR A 50 9.85 -8.24 -11.24
CA TYR A 50 10.32 -8.24 -12.63
C TYR A 50 11.60 -9.04 -12.79
N TYR A 51 12.64 -8.76 -11.99
CA TYR A 51 13.91 -9.49 -12.08
C TYR A 51 13.80 -10.94 -11.62
N ALA A 52 13.01 -11.22 -10.58
CA ALA A 52 12.81 -12.58 -10.09
C ALA A 52 12.16 -13.48 -11.15
N VAL A 53 11.18 -12.95 -11.89
CA VAL A 53 10.52 -13.70 -12.98
C VAL A 53 11.38 -13.73 -14.24
N SER A 54 11.85 -12.54 -14.72
CA SER A 54 12.46 -12.42 -16.04
C SER A 54 13.91 -12.92 -16.09
N ALA A 55 14.69 -12.66 -15.03
CA ALA A 55 16.12 -13.01 -14.99
C ALA A 55 16.40 -14.32 -14.25
N MET A 56 15.64 -14.60 -13.16
CA MET A 56 15.88 -15.77 -12.31
C MET A 56 14.92 -16.93 -12.62
N GLY A 57 13.84 -16.71 -13.39
CA GLY A 57 12.87 -17.74 -13.77
C GLY A 57 11.99 -18.23 -12.61
N PHE A 58 11.88 -17.49 -11.52
CA PHE A 58 11.00 -17.89 -10.40
C PHE A 58 9.52 -17.80 -10.79
N PRO A 59 8.68 -18.72 -10.27
CA PRO A 59 7.24 -18.62 -10.42
C PRO A 59 6.71 -17.30 -9.86
N PHE A 60 5.76 -16.68 -10.54
CA PHE A 60 5.21 -15.36 -10.18
C PHE A 60 4.74 -15.24 -8.72
N PRO A 61 3.97 -16.20 -8.14
CA PRO A 61 3.57 -16.11 -6.74
C PRO A 61 4.76 -16.11 -5.76
N VAL A 62 5.80 -16.88 -6.06
CA VAL A 62 7.03 -16.94 -5.26
C VAL A 62 7.77 -15.61 -5.35
N SER A 63 7.84 -15.01 -6.53
CA SER A 63 8.48 -13.71 -6.76
C SER A 63 7.82 -12.59 -5.94
N ILE A 64 6.49 -12.61 -5.80
CA ILE A 64 5.75 -11.66 -4.95
C ILE A 64 6.13 -11.86 -3.47
N LEU A 65 6.22 -13.09 -2.99
CA LEU A 65 6.64 -13.36 -1.61
C LEU A 65 8.08 -12.92 -1.37
N ILE A 66 8.98 -13.18 -2.31
CA ILE A 66 10.39 -12.71 -2.24
C ILE A 66 10.42 -11.19 -2.14
N SER A 67 9.67 -10.47 -2.98
CA SER A 67 9.61 -9.01 -2.95
C SER A 67 9.11 -8.49 -1.60
N GLY A 68 8.07 -9.11 -1.05
CA GLY A 68 7.54 -8.78 0.27
C GLY A 68 8.57 -8.96 1.39
N VAL A 69 9.31 -10.07 1.38
CA VAL A 69 10.34 -10.36 2.38
C VAL A 69 11.51 -9.38 2.25
N VAL A 70 12.05 -9.18 1.05
CA VAL A 70 13.22 -8.30 0.81
C VAL A 70 12.88 -6.86 1.19
N ILE A 71 11.77 -6.35 0.72
CA ILE A 71 11.35 -4.96 1.01
C ILE A 71 10.87 -4.81 2.45
N GLY A 72 10.26 -5.84 3.02
CA GLY A 72 9.92 -5.85 4.45
C GLY A 72 11.16 -5.73 5.34
N LEU A 73 12.22 -6.48 5.05
CA LEU A 73 13.51 -6.36 5.73
C LEU A 73 14.13 -4.97 5.53
N MET A 74 14.07 -4.43 4.30
CA MET A 74 14.53 -3.07 4.03
C MET A 74 13.73 -2.02 4.82
N GLY A 75 12.41 -2.17 4.93
CA GLY A 75 11.58 -1.31 5.78
C GLY A 75 11.96 -1.37 7.25
N MET A 76 12.30 -2.56 7.78
CA MET A 76 12.82 -2.70 9.16
C MET A 76 14.15 -1.96 9.33
N LEU A 77 15.04 -2.01 8.34
CA LEU A 77 16.32 -1.27 8.36
C LEU A 77 16.09 0.24 8.34
N VAL A 78 15.20 0.72 7.46
CA VAL A 78 14.81 2.15 7.40
C VAL A 78 14.26 2.61 8.74
N GLN A 79 13.37 1.82 9.36
CA GLN A 79 12.82 2.15 10.68
C GLN A 79 13.93 2.26 11.73
N LYS A 80 14.82 1.26 11.81
CA LYS A 80 15.84 1.17 12.85
C LYS A 80 16.94 2.23 12.71
N PHE A 81 17.39 2.51 11.47
CA PHE A 81 18.55 3.35 11.25
C PHE A 81 18.21 4.81 10.93
N ILE A 82 17.02 5.07 10.40
CA ILE A 82 16.61 6.41 9.99
C ILE A 82 15.50 6.93 10.91
N VAL A 83 14.32 6.29 10.89
CA VAL A 83 13.14 6.82 11.56
C VAL A 83 13.32 6.88 13.08
N GLU A 84 13.82 5.79 13.70
CA GLU A 84 14.03 5.73 15.16
C GLU A 84 15.04 6.77 15.65
N ARG A 85 16.08 7.06 14.86
CA ARG A 85 17.12 8.04 15.21
C ARG A 85 16.64 9.49 15.08
N LEU A 86 15.71 9.76 14.18
CA LEU A 86 15.17 11.07 13.91
C LEU A 86 13.92 11.38 14.73
N ASN A 87 13.33 10.39 15.36
CA ASN A 87 12.17 10.57 16.22
C ASN A 87 12.58 11.09 17.62
N VAL A 88 13.02 12.34 17.65
CA VAL A 88 13.44 13.03 18.87
C VAL A 88 12.28 13.85 19.46
N PRO A 89 12.19 14.02 20.80
CA PRO A 89 11.14 14.79 21.44
C PRO A 89 11.02 16.22 20.89
N GLY A 90 9.80 16.63 20.53
CA GLY A 90 9.47 17.97 20.05
C GLY A 90 9.58 18.16 18.53
N TYR A 91 10.51 17.49 17.85
CA TYR A 91 10.77 17.66 16.41
C TYR A 91 10.65 16.37 15.59
N GLY A 92 10.43 15.23 16.26
CA GLY A 92 10.41 13.90 15.61
C GLY A 92 9.50 13.81 14.37
N PRO A 93 8.24 14.24 14.42
CA PRO A 93 7.35 14.17 13.26
C PRO A 93 7.87 14.94 12.05
N LEU A 94 8.45 16.13 12.26
CA LEU A 94 9.01 16.95 11.18
C LEU A 94 10.24 16.29 10.54
N TYR A 95 11.18 15.82 11.36
CA TYR A 95 12.40 15.18 10.85
C TYR A 95 12.12 13.86 10.17
N VAL A 96 11.20 13.05 10.70
CA VAL A 96 10.78 11.80 10.08
C VAL A 96 10.08 12.04 8.73
N THR A 97 9.21 13.05 8.66
CA THR A 97 8.56 13.45 7.40
C THR A 97 9.61 13.89 6.37
N ALA A 98 10.52 14.78 6.73
CA ALA A 98 11.59 15.22 5.83
C ALA A 98 12.48 14.08 5.36
N ALA A 99 12.85 13.16 6.26
CA ALA A 99 13.66 11.99 5.91
C ALA A 99 12.91 11.04 4.96
N THR A 100 11.64 10.75 5.22
CA THR A 100 10.85 9.87 4.33
C THR A 100 10.59 10.50 2.96
N MET A 101 10.45 11.83 2.88
CA MET A 101 10.42 12.55 1.60
C MET A 101 11.77 12.48 0.87
N SER A 102 12.89 12.60 1.58
CA SER A 102 14.22 12.46 0.99
C SER A 102 14.46 11.04 0.45
N LEU A 103 13.91 10.02 1.12
CA LEU A 103 13.98 8.64 0.66
C LEU A 103 13.25 8.41 -0.68
N ILE A 104 12.24 9.24 -1.03
CA ILE A 104 11.61 9.18 -2.36
C ILE A 104 12.67 9.38 -3.43
N PHE A 105 13.39 10.50 -3.37
CA PHE A 105 14.42 10.84 -4.36
C PHE A 105 15.58 9.84 -4.37
N PHE A 106 15.96 9.33 -3.19
CA PHE A 106 17.00 8.32 -3.08
C PHE A 106 16.62 7.03 -3.82
N PHE A 107 15.41 6.49 -3.57
CA PHE A 107 14.97 5.25 -4.19
C PHE A 107 14.63 5.42 -5.67
N GLU A 108 14.07 6.57 -6.09
CA GLU A 108 13.87 6.88 -7.51
C GLU A 108 15.20 6.98 -8.26
N GLY A 109 16.16 7.70 -7.69
CA GLY A 109 17.48 7.81 -8.27
C GLY A 109 18.20 6.46 -8.37
N ALA A 110 18.17 5.66 -7.30
CA ALA A 110 18.75 4.32 -7.30
C ALA A 110 18.05 3.40 -8.33
N ALA A 111 16.72 3.43 -8.40
CA ALA A 111 15.97 2.65 -9.38
C ALA A 111 16.28 3.12 -10.82
N THR A 112 16.39 4.42 -11.06
CA THR A 112 16.75 4.98 -12.37
C THR A 112 18.13 4.52 -12.82
N ILE A 113 19.11 4.47 -11.92
CA ILE A 113 20.47 4.00 -12.23
C ILE A 113 20.50 2.49 -12.49
N LEU A 114 19.81 1.70 -11.66
CA LEU A 114 19.88 0.23 -11.70
C LEU A 114 18.92 -0.40 -12.71
N PHE A 115 17.72 0.16 -12.84
CA PHE A 115 16.66 -0.38 -13.67
C PHE A 115 16.50 0.36 -15.00
N GLY A 116 16.88 1.64 -15.05
CA GLY A 116 16.72 2.52 -16.20
C GLY A 116 15.38 3.26 -16.18
N MET A 117 15.24 4.24 -17.08
CA MET A 117 14.02 5.07 -17.20
C MET A 117 12.93 4.47 -18.08
N GLN A 118 13.24 3.40 -18.83
CA GLN A 118 12.30 2.84 -19.79
C GLN A 118 11.21 2.04 -19.09
N ASP A 119 9.99 2.19 -19.59
CA ASP A 119 8.87 1.34 -19.18
C ASP A 119 9.15 -0.11 -19.55
N ARG A 120 9.08 -1.01 -18.57
CA ARG A 120 9.21 -2.45 -18.78
C ARG A 120 7.90 -3.14 -18.41
N GLY A 121 7.50 -4.11 -19.21
CA GLY A 121 6.31 -4.92 -18.98
C GLY A 121 6.69 -6.33 -18.58
N LEU A 122 5.97 -6.90 -17.65
CA LEU A 122 6.01 -8.32 -17.32
C LEU A 122 4.85 -9.01 -18.02
N SER A 123 4.97 -9.15 -19.35
CA SER A 123 3.91 -9.76 -20.16
C SER A 123 3.88 -11.29 -20.00
N ASN A 124 2.67 -11.87 -20.11
CA ASN A 124 2.41 -13.32 -20.20
C ASN A 124 2.75 -14.18 -18.96
N VAL A 125 2.75 -13.64 -17.77
CA VAL A 125 2.96 -14.44 -16.56
C VAL A 125 1.82 -15.42 -16.29
N MET A 126 0.59 -15.03 -16.65
CA MET A 126 -0.62 -15.86 -16.56
C MET A 126 -1.47 -15.66 -17.84
N PRO A 127 -1.09 -16.25 -18.97
CA PRO A 127 -1.82 -16.09 -20.21
C PRO A 127 -3.21 -16.73 -20.12
N GLY A 128 -4.19 -16.09 -20.76
CA GLY A 128 -5.56 -16.60 -20.89
C GLY A 128 -6.60 -15.74 -20.20
N VAL A 129 -7.84 -16.03 -20.57
CA VAL A 129 -9.04 -15.40 -20.04
C VAL A 129 -9.96 -16.46 -19.47
N PHE A 130 -10.77 -16.09 -18.50
CA PHE A 130 -11.92 -16.85 -18.06
C PHE A 130 -13.16 -16.21 -18.67
N ASP A 131 -13.93 -16.98 -19.42
CA ASP A 131 -15.22 -16.53 -19.94
C ASP A 131 -16.31 -16.91 -18.95
N VAL A 132 -16.83 -15.90 -18.24
CA VAL A 132 -17.90 -16.04 -17.26
C VAL A 132 -19.05 -15.14 -17.69
N PHE A 133 -20.22 -15.70 -17.97
CA PHE A 133 -21.44 -14.97 -18.39
C PHE A 133 -21.18 -13.97 -19.54
N SER A 134 -20.50 -14.38 -20.61
CA SER A 134 -20.14 -13.54 -21.78
C SER A 134 -19.13 -12.41 -21.48
N LEU A 135 -18.41 -12.49 -20.36
CA LEU A 135 -17.34 -11.57 -19.98
C LEU A 135 -16.01 -12.30 -20.00
N SER A 136 -15.08 -11.83 -20.83
CA SER A 136 -13.71 -12.32 -20.85
C SER A 136 -12.88 -11.63 -19.76
N ILE A 137 -12.63 -12.34 -18.67
CA ILE A 137 -11.89 -11.86 -17.51
C ILE A 137 -10.45 -12.34 -17.61
N SER A 138 -9.48 -11.42 -17.64
CA SER A 138 -8.05 -11.79 -17.60
C SER A 138 -7.73 -12.58 -16.33
N ARG A 139 -7.03 -13.71 -16.47
CA ARG A 139 -6.54 -14.52 -15.35
C ARG A 139 -5.69 -13.71 -14.37
N GLN A 140 -4.95 -12.73 -14.86
CA GLN A 140 -4.14 -11.84 -14.04
C GLN A 140 -5.00 -11.03 -13.06
N LYS A 141 -6.14 -10.47 -13.50
CA LYS A 141 -7.05 -9.72 -12.60
C LYS A 141 -7.66 -10.61 -11.53
N VAL A 142 -8.03 -11.83 -11.88
CA VAL A 142 -8.52 -12.81 -10.90
C VAL A 142 -7.42 -13.14 -9.88
N ALA A 143 -6.19 -13.34 -10.32
CA ALA A 143 -5.06 -13.60 -9.44
C ALA A 143 -4.81 -12.44 -8.46
N VAL A 144 -4.91 -11.18 -8.91
CA VAL A 144 -4.83 -9.98 -8.05
C VAL A 144 -5.87 -10.03 -6.93
N ILE A 145 -7.12 -10.28 -7.29
CA ILE A 145 -8.22 -10.30 -6.33
C ILE A 145 -8.01 -11.42 -5.30
N VAL A 146 -7.75 -12.64 -5.76
CA VAL A 146 -7.53 -13.81 -4.89
C VAL A 146 -6.33 -13.58 -3.97
N PHE A 147 -5.21 -13.12 -4.51
CA PHE A 147 -4.00 -12.85 -3.73
C PHE A 147 -4.26 -11.79 -2.64
N THR A 148 -4.92 -10.68 -3.01
CA THR A 148 -5.26 -9.62 -2.07
C THR A 148 -6.14 -10.13 -0.94
N LEU A 149 -7.18 -10.92 -1.26
CA LEU A 149 -8.06 -11.51 -0.24
C LEU A 149 -7.28 -12.42 0.71
N VAL A 150 -6.36 -13.24 0.18
CA VAL A 150 -5.49 -14.10 0.99
C VAL A 150 -4.59 -13.27 1.90
N VAL A 151 -3.93 -12.24 1.37
CA VAL A 151 -3.06 -11.35 2.14
C VAL A 151 -3.84 -10.65 3.25
N MET A 152 -5.04 -10.13 2.93
CA MET A 152 -5.89 -9.47 3.92
C MET A 152 -6.41 -10.43 4.98
N ALA A 153 -6.76 -11.66 4.61
CA ALA A 153 -7.14 -12.70 5.57
C ALA A 153 -5.97 -13.07 6.51
N ILE A 154 -4.76 -13.20 5.98
CA ILE A 154 -3.54 -13.43 6.79
C ILE A 154 -3.32 -12.25 7.74
N MET A 155 -3.43 -11.01 7.26
CA MET A 155 -3.26 -9.82 8.09
C MET A 155 -4.33 -9.73 9.19
N TYR A 156 -5.58 -10.03 8.87
CA TYR A 156 -6.65 -10.12 9.86
C TYR A 156 -6.34 -11.16 10.95
N PHE A 157 -5.87 -12.35 10.55
CA PHE A 157 -5.47 -13.40 11.50
C PHE A 157 -4.28 -12.96 12.36
N VAL A 158 -3.24 -12.41 11.75
CA VAL A 158 -2.03 -11.92 12.46
C VAL A 158 -2.42 -10.86 13.49
N LEU A 159 -3.21 -9.88 13.11
CA LEU A 159 -3.59 -8.78 14.01
C LEU A 159 -4.53 -9.23 15.12
N ASN A 160 -5.48 -10.15 14.87
CA ASN A 160 -6.51 -10.48 15.86
C ASN A 160 -6.21 -11.72 16.68
N ARG A 161 -5.37 -12.65 16.18
CA ARG A 161 -5.17 -13.97 16.80
C ARG A 161 -3.74 -14.24 17.27
N THR A 162 -2.78 -13.30 17.04
CA THR A 162 -1.38 -13.53 17.46
C THR A 162 -0.95 -12.58 18.58
N LYS A 163 0.09 -12.99 19.33
CA LYS A 163 0.73 -12.14 20.36
C LYS A 163 1.32 -10.86 19.76
N MET A 164 1.81 -10.93 18.52
CA MET A 164 2.33 -9.79 17.78
C MET A 164 1.22 -8.78 17.46
N GLY A 165 0.06 -9.24 17.00
CA GLY A 165 -1.10 -8.38 16.79
C GLY A 165 -1.60 -7.72 18.06
N LEU A 166 -1.56 -8.45 19.19
CA LEU A 166 -1.87 -7.86 20.50
C LEU A 166 -0.90 -6.72 20.85
N ALA A 167 0.41 -6.97 20.68
CA ALA A 167 1.44 -5.94 20.91
C ALA A 167 1.26 -4.71 20.02
N ILE A 168 0.97 -4.90 18.72
CA ILE A 168 0.68 -3.82 17.78
C ILE A 168 -0.50 -2.96 18.25
N ARG A 169 -1.63 -3.60 18.60
CA ARG A 169 -2.81 -2.86 19.08
C ARG A 169 -2.57 -2.17 20.42
N ALA A 170 -1.83 -2.78 21.34
CA ALA A 170 -1.50 -2.16 22.62
C ALA A 170 -0.63 -0.91 22.43
N VAL A 171 0.41 -0.98 21.59
CA VAL A 171 1.28 0.16 21.28
C VAL A 171 0.52 1.27 20.53
N ALA A 172 -0.37 0.89 19.59
CA ALA A 172 -1.18 1.86 18.84
C ALA A 172 -2.19 2.62 19.73
N GLN A 173 -2.68 2.00 20.82
CA GLN A 173 -3.61 2.66 21.74
C GLN A 173 -2.89 3.54 22.74
N GLN A 174 -1.85 3.02 23.39
CA GLN A 174 -1.14 3.71 24.46
C GLN A 174 0.33 3.24 24.53
N PRO A 175 1.27 3.90 23.82
CA PRO A 175 2.67 3.46 23.78
C PRO A 175 3.33 3.41 25.16
N VAL A 176 3.03 4.40 26.02
CA VAL A 176 3.60 4.49 27.37
C VAL A 176 3.13 3.34 28.24
N ALA A 177 1.81 3.09 28.26
CA ALA A 177 1.25 1.97 29.03
C ALA A 177 1.77 0.63 28.50
N ALA A 178 1.82 0.41 27.20
CA ALA A 178 2.34 -0.81 26.60
C ALA A 178 3.79 -1.09 27.06
N ASN A 179 4.62 -0.05 27.10
CA ASN A 179 6.00 -0.17 27.57
C ASN A 179 6.09 -0.56 29.06
N LEU A 180 5.22 -0.03 29.90
CA LEU A 180 5.15 -0.40 31.33
C LEU A 180 4.77 -1.87 31.55
N TYR A 181 3.96 -2.44 30.64
CA TYR A 181 3.63 -3.87 30.64
C TYR A 181 4.67 -4.76 29.92
N GLY A 182 5.86 -4.22 29.61
CA GLY A 182 6.97 -4.98 29.02
C GLY A 182 6.90 -5.14 27.50
N ILE A 183 5.98 -4.45 26.82
CA ILE A 183 5.90 -4.47 25.33
C ILE A 183 6.86 -3.42 24.79
N SER A 184 7.91 -3.84 24.10
CA SER A 184 8.90 -2.91 23.52
C SER A 184 8.31 -2.16 22.32
N VAL A 185 8.02 -0.86 22.51
CA VAL A 185 7.53 0.04 21.45
C VAL A 185 8.49 0.03 20.25
N LYS A 186 9.79 0.13 20.48
CA LYS A 186 10.82 0.13 19.42
C LYS A 186 10.77 -1.12 18.55
N LYS A 187 10.76 -2.33 19.17
CA LYS A 187 10.68 -3.59 18.42
C LYS A 187 9.38 -3.69 17.64
N THR A 188 8.27 -3.28 18.23
CA THR A 188 6.95 -3.31 17.60
C THR A 188 6.92 -2.36 16.38
N SER A 189 7.46 -1.14 16.51
CA SER A 189 7.56 -0.18 15.40
C SER A 189 8.40 -0.71 14.23
N ILE A 190 9.55 -1.36 14.50
CA ILE A 190 10.39 -1.96 13.47
C ILE A 190 9.62 -3.05 12.70
N ILE A 191 8.92 -3.93 13.41
CA ILE A 191 8.16 -5.01 12.80
C ILE A 191 7.01 -4.45 11.95
N VAL A 192 6.29 -3.48 12.48
CA VAL A 192 5.14 -2.85 11.78
C VAL A 192 5.57 -2.13 10.53
N MET A 193 6.68 -1.41 10.57
CA MET A 193 7.27 -0.79 9.37
C MET A 193 7.62 -1.86 8.33
N GLY A 194 8.23 -2.97 8.75
CA GLY A 194 8.53 -4.10 7.87
C GLY A 194 7.27 -4.68 7.22
N ILE A 195 6.22 -4.92 7.98
CA ILE A 195 4.93 -5.44 7.46
C ILE A 195 4.31 -4.44 6.49
N GLY A 196 4.26 -3.15 6.84
CA GLY A 196 3.70 -2.11 5.96
C GLY A 196 4.44 -2.02 4.62
N CYS A 197 5.78 -2.02 4.66
CA CYS A 197 6.61 -2.02 3.45
C CYS A 197 6.46 -3.32 2.64
N ALA A 198 6.34 -4.48 3.29
CA ALA A 198 6.08 -5.74 2.63
C ALA A 198 4.74 -5.73 1.88
N LEU A 199 3.68 -5.22 2.50
CA LEU A 199 2.37 -5.09 1.87
C LEU A 199 2.40 -4.14 0.65
N ALA A 200 3.12 -3.01 0.74
CA ALA A 200 3.34 -2.13 -0.40
C ALA A 200 4.06 -2.84 -1.54
N ALA A 201 5.16 -3.54 -1.24
CA ALA A 201 5.94 -4.29 -2.23
C ALA A 201 5.14 -5.40 -2.91
N MET A 202 4.38 -6.17 -2.13
CA MET A 202 3.52 -7.22 -2.66
C MET A 202 2.40 -6.64 -3.54
N SER A 203 1.84 -5.48 -3.17
CA SER A 203 0.87 -4.75 -3.98
C SER A 203 1.47 -4.30 -5.32
N GLY A 204 2.70 -3.78 -5.32
CA GLY A 204 3.43 -3.42 -6.53
C GLY A 204 3.78 -4.63 -7.39
N GLY A 205 4.26 -5.69 -6.76
CA GLY A 205 4.63 -6.93 -7.43
C GLY A 205 3.48 -7.61 -8.16
N ILE A 206 2.28 -7.64 -7.55
CA ILE A 206 1.11 -8.26 -8.17
C ILE A 206 0.57 -7.43 -9.35
N MET A 207 0.88 -6.13 -9.38
CA MET A 207 0.51 -5.23 -10.48
C MET A 207 1.48 -5.22 -11.65
N ALA A 208 2.69 -5.74 -11.47
CA ALA A 208 3.73 -5.77 -12.48
C ALA A 208 3.31 -6.35 -13.85
N PRO A 209 2.40 -7.34 -13.95
CA PRO A 209 1.90 -7.83 -15.23
C PRO A 209 0.81 -6.96 -15.88
N ILE A 210 0.23 -5.99 -15.14
CA ILE A 210 -0.93 -5.19 -15.59
C ILE A 210 -0.50 -3.79 -15.99
N TYR A 211 0.43 -3.20 -15.25
CA TYR A 211 0.92 -1.84 -15.46
C TYR A 211 2.41 -1.83 -15.81
N PRO A 212 2.85 -0.84 -16.60
CA PRO A 212 4.28 -0.67 -16.89
C PRO A 212 5.05 -0.39 -15.61
N ILE A 213 6.24 -1.00 -15.53
CA ILE A 213 7.15 -0.85 -14.40
C ILE A 213 8.20 0.20 -14.77
N ASN A 214 8.25 1.27 -14.01
CA ASN A 214 9.26 2.32 -14.13
C ASN A 214 9.61 2.92 -12.76
N PRO A 215 10.69 3.70 -12.63
CA PRO A 215 11.12 4.28 -11.35
C PRO A 215 10.12 5.26 -10.72
N PHE A 216 9.14 5.76 -11.46
CA PHE A 216 8.19 6.77 -10.98
C PHE A 216 6.79 6.22 -10.69
N MET A 217 6.58 4.90 -10.90
CA MET A 217 5.26 4.28 -10.79
C MET A 217 4.67 4.29 -9.37
N GLY A 218 5.48 4.58 -8.34
CA GLY A 218 5.05 4.50 -6.93
C GLY A 218 4.20 5.68 -6.45
N LEU A 219 4.31 6.85 -7.09
CA LEU A 219 3.68 8.09 -6.60
C LEU A 219 2.15 8.05 -6.67
N SER A 220 1.58 7.68 -7.82
CA SER A 220 0.12 7.66 -8.01
C SER A 220 -0.58 6.65 -7.08
N PRO A 221 -0.16 5.38 -6.96
CA PRO A 221 -0.74 4.45 -5.99
C PRO A 221 -0.60 4.90 -4.54
N MET A 222 0.50 5.57 -4.19
CA MET A 222 0.69 6.13 -2.85
C MET A 222 -0.33 7.22 -2.55
N LEU A 223 -0.49 8.21 -3.45
CA LEU A 223 -1.46 9.29 -3.28
C LEU A 223 -2.89 8.74 -3.19
N MET A 224 -3.25 7.78 -4.04
CA MET A 224 -4.57 7.13 -4.00
C MET A 224 -4.79 6.38 -2.68
N SER A 225 -3.76 5.73 -2.14
CA SER A 225 -3.83 5.07 -0.83
C SER A 225 -3.99 6.06 0.31
N LEU A 226 -3.33 7.22 0.23
CA LEU A 226 -3.50 8.30 1.19
C LEU A 226 -4.94 8.83 1.16
N LEU A 227 -5.51 9.05 -0.03
CA LEU A 227 -6.90 9.45 -0.18
C LEU A 227 -7.86 8.38 0.38
N ALA A 228 -7.56 7.09 0.18
CA ALA A 228 -8.34 5.99 0.74
C ALA A 228 -8.35 6.04 2.28
N ILE A 229 -7.21 6.32 2.90
CA ILE A 229 -7.08 6.48 4.36
C ILE A 229 -7.90 7.67 4.85
N VAL A 230 -7.84 8.78 4.14
CA VAL A 230 -8.57 10.00 4.48
C VAL A 230 -10.07 9.79 4.38
N ILE A 231 -10.56 9.18 3.30
CA ILE A 231 -11.99 8.81 3.15
C ILE A 231 -12.41 7.83 4.24
N GLY A 232 -11.59 6.82 4.49
CA GLY A 232 -11.88 5.78 5.47
C GLY A 232 -11.85 6.28 6.91
N GLY A 233 -11.08 7.34 7.18
CA GLY A 233 -10.78 7.87 8.51
C GLY A 233 -9.38 7.48 8.97
N VAL A 234 -8.56 8.49 9.24
CA VAL A 234 -7.15 8.34 9.60
C VAL A 234 -7.00 7.50 10.88
N GLY A 235 -6.14 6.49 10.84
CA GLY A 235 -5.90 5.57 11.97
C GLY A 235 -6.87 4.37 12.06
N SER A 236 -7.90 4.28 11.22
CA SER A 236 -8.83 3.15 11.20
C SER A 236 -8.43 2.11 10.15
N LEU A 237 -8.03 0.91 10.58
CA LEU A 237 -7.73 -0.22 9.67
C LEU A 237 -8.95 -0.65 8.85
N ALA A 238 -10.14 -0.69 9.47
CA ALA A 238 -11.39 -0.96 8.76
C ALA A 238 -11.73 0.16 7.77
N GLY A 239 -11.45 1.42 8.17
CA GLY A 239 -11.58 2.59 7.31
C GLY A 239 -10.68 2.52 6.08
N ALA A 240 -9.41 2.13 6.23
CA ALA A 240 -8.48 1.98 5.12
C ALA A 240 -8.97 0.95 4.08
N ILE A 241 -9.53 -0.18 4.55
CA ILE A 241 -10.12 -1.20 3.67
C ILE A 241 -11.31 -0.63 2.91
N ALA A 242 -12.27 -0.04 3.62
CA ALA A 242 -13.48 0.52 3.00
C ALA A 242 -13.16 1.69 2.06
N GLY A 243 -12.26 2.60 2.48
CA GLY A 243 -11.79 3.72 1.66
C GLY A 243 -11.09 3.24 0.39
N GLY A 244 -10.23 2.21 0.49
CA GLY A 244 -9.58 1.59 -0.66
C GLY A 244 -10.57 0.98 -1.66
N ILE A 245 -11.61 0.29 -1.17
CA ILE A 245 -12.68 -0.25 -2.01
C ILE A 245 -13.43 0.88 -2.72
N ILE A 246 -13.91 1.85 -1.96
CA ILE A 246 -14.68 2.98 -2.50
C ILE A 246 -13.86 3.72 -3.57
N LEU A 247 -12.61 4.04 -3.25
CA LEU A 247 -11.75 4.82 -4.13
C LEU A 247 -11.36 4.05 -5.39
N GLY A 248 -11.13 2.74 -5.31
CA GLY A 248 -10.86 1.91 -6.47
C GLY A 248 -12.03 1.85 -7.45
N PHE A 249 -13.25 1.70 -6.95
CA PHE A 249 -14.44 1.76 -7.80
C PHE A 249 -14.68 3.15 -8.38
N LEU A 250 -14.55 4.21 -7.58
CA LEU A 250 -14.68 5.59 -8.04
C LEU A 250 -13.66 5.91 -9.13
N ASN A 251 -12.40 5.55 -8.91
CA ASN A 251 -11.33 5.77 -9.89
C ASN A 251 -11.64 5.07 -11.22
N SER A 252 -12.10 3.81 -11.18
CA SER A 252 -12.45 3.06 -12.39
C SER A 252 -13.61 3.70 -13.17
N VAL A 253 -14.64 4.17 -12.46
CA VAL A 253 -15.79 4.83 -13.08
C VAL A 253 -15.39 6.18 -13.67
N ILE A 254 -14.68 7.01 -12.90
CA ILE A 254 -14.26 8.34 -13.33
C ILE A 254 -13.27 8.25 -14.49
N ALA A 255 -12.31 7.33 -14.45
CA ALA A 255 -11.36 7.12 -15.52
C ALA A 255 -12.02 6.67 -16.83
N TYR A 256 -13.15 5.98 -16.77
CA TYR A 256 -13.92 5.62 -17.96
C TYR A 256 -14.60 6.82 -18.62
N TYR A 257 -15.21 7.71 -17.83
CA TYR A 257 -15.94 8.87 -18.37
C TYR A 257 -15.05 10.09 -18.60
N MET A 258 -14.01 10.27 -17.78
CA MET A 258 -13.15 11.46 -17.72
C MET A 258 -11.67 11.07 -17.54
N SER A 259 -11.09 10.28 -18.45
CA SER A 259 -9.74 9.72 -18.28
C SER A 259 -8.65 10.77 -18.02
N TYR A 260 -8.70 11.92 -18.70
CA TYR A 260 -7.71 13.01 -18.53
C TYR A 260 -7.85 13.78 -17.21
N PHE A 261 -9.03 13.77 -16.60
CA PHE A 261 -9.33 14.52 -15.39
C PHE A 261 -9.61 13.62 -14.18
N SER A 262 -9.36 12.32 -14.30
CA SER A 262 -9.72 11.35 -13.27
C SER A 262 -9.13 11.68 -11.90
N GLU A 263 -7.85 12.03 -11.85
CA GLU A 263 -7.19 12.41 -10.59
C GLU A 263 -7.75 13.71 -10.01
N VAL A 264 -7.97 14.73 -10.84
CA VAL A 264 -8.52 16.01 -10.39
C VAL A 264 -9.91 15.84 -9.81
N VAL A 265 -10.76 15.05 -10.47
CA VAL A 265 -12.13 14.77 -10.01
C VAL A 265 -12.10 13.98 -8.71
N LEU A 266 -11.20 12.99 -8.59
CA LEU A 266 -11.04 12.21 -7.35
C LEU A 266 -10.57 13.09 -6.18
N PHE A 267 -9.56 13.93 -6.38
CA PHE A 267 -9.10 14.87 -5.34
C PHE A 267 -10.22 15.84 -4.95
N GLY A 268 -10.95 16.40 -5.91
CA GLY A 268 -12.08 17.28 -5.66
C GLY A 268 -13.18 16.59 -4.83
N LEU A 269 -13.50 15.34 -5.16
CA LEU A 269 -14.49 14.54 -4.44
C LEU A 269 -14.02 14.27 -3.00
N VAL A 270 -12.75 13.96 -2.78
CA VAL A 270 -12.20 13.75 -1.44
C VAL A 270 -12.25 15.04 -0.61
N ILE A 271 -11.89 16.18 -1.20
CA ILE A 271 -12.02 17.48 -0.54
C ILE A 271 -13.48 17.73 -0.14
N PHE A 272 -14.43 17.45 -1.04
CA PHE A 272 -15.86 17.59 -0.75
C PHE A 272 -16.30 16.68 0.43
N ILE A 273 -15.86 15.41 0.44
CA ILE A 273 -16.15 14.48 1.53
C ILE A 273 -15.60 15.02 2.87
N LEU A 274 -14.37 15.54 2.87
CA LEU A 274 -13.75 16.10 4.08
C LEU A 274 -14.45 17.36 4.58
N LEU A 275 -14.96 18.21 3.70
CA LEU A 275 -15.74 19.38 4.09
C LEU A 275 -17.07 18.99 4.76
N VAL A 276 -17.71 17.91 4.29
CA VAL A 276 -18.96 17.41 4.86
C VAL A 276 -18.71 16.53 6.10
N ARG A 277 -17.65 15.73 6.09
CA ARG A 277 -17.33 14.77 7.16
C ARG A 277 -15.83 14.70 7.43
N PRO A 278 -15.28 15.65 8.20
CA PRO A 278 -13.82 15.78 8.41
C PRO A 278 -13.17 14.59 9.12
N GLN A 279 -13.96 13.72 9.73
CA GLN A 279 -13.47 12.52 10.42
C GLN A 279 -13.34 11.30 9.48
N GLY A 280 -13.78 11.40 8.21
CA GLY A 280 -13.92 10.26 7.32
C GLY A 280 -15.11 9.36 7.69
N LEU A 281 -15.23 8.22 7.00
CA LEU A 281 -16.39 7.32 7.17
C LEU A 281 -16.35 6.52 8.48
N PHE A 282 -15.16 6.12 8.94
CA PHE A 282 -14.93 5.26 10.11
C PHE A 282 -13.98 5.91 11.15
N GLY A 283 -13.70 7.21 11.02
CA GLY A 283 -12.89 7.93 12.00
C GLY A 283 -13.62 8.05 13.34
N ALA A 284 -12.87 7.95 14.44
CA ALA A 284 -13.40 8.23 15.76
C ALA A 284 -13.81 9.71 15.84
N SER A 285 -14.96 9.99 16.49
CA SER A 285 -15.41 11.36 16.69
C SER A 285 -14.33 12.12 17.48
N LEU A 286 -13.83 13.20 16.90
CA LEU A 286 -13.03 14.17 17.65
C LEU A 286 -13.92 14.70 18.77
N LYS A 287 -13.70 14.19 20.00
CA LYS A 287 -14.27 14.78 21.22
C LYS A 287 -13.34 15.85 21.73
#